data_a8def7ebdbec86932339c9805da97180
#
_entry.id   a8def7ebdbec86932339c9805da97180
#
_cell.length_a   1.000
_cell.length_b   1.000
_cell.length_c   1.000
_cell.angle_alpha   90.00
_cell.angle_beta   90.00
_cell.angle_gamma   90.00
#
_symmetry.space_group_name_H-M   'P 1'
#
loop_
_entity.id
_entity.type
_entity.pdbx_description
1 polymer ?
#
loop_
_entity_poly.entity_id
_entity_poly.type
_entity_poly.pdbx_seq_one_letter_code
_entity_poly.pdbx_strand_id
1 'polypeptide(L)'
;MSPYSKRIAFALSLLLFLPAIATVAAPPGLRISTPSISPASPGPNDQVTVNVTVTAGSGVKNVTIHYTTDNWNAVNTTVVASYNSTSQRAIAQIPPLYNGGNVTYYIVAYDNNNNKATNDNNGNYFTYNVPAGSGFTATTGLWIQIGVVIAAVGAAVSVGFYSLRHRRPTS
;
A
#
# COMPACT_ATOMS: atom_id res chain seq x y z
N MET A 1 12.68 69.63 47.62
CA MET A 1 12.45 68.47 46.68
C MET A 1 11.93 69.04 45.38
N SER A 2 12.68 68.90 44.34
CA SER A 2 12.39 69.46 43.00
C SER A 2 11.15 68.75 42.35
N PRO A 3 10.21 69.51 41.75
CA PRO A 3 9.02 68.94 41.12
C PRO A 3 9.36 68.00 39.94
N TYR A 4 10.57 67.98 39.44
CA TYR A 4 11.06 67.13 38.38
C TYR A 4 11.22 65.67 38.78
N SER A 5 11.51 65.38 40.05
CA SER A 5 11.71 63.96 40.48
C SER A 5 10.42 63.16 40.56
N LYS A 6 9.26 63.82 40.74
CA LYS A 6 7.93 63.12 40.76
C LYS A 6 7.39 62.77 39.36
N ARG A 7 7.80 63.48 38.31
CA ARG A 7 7.35 63.25 36.95
C ARG A 7 8.12 62.10 36.26
N ILE A 8 9.38 61.89 36.65
CA ILE A 8 10.21 60.80 36.15
C ILE A 8 9.75 59.43 36.72
N ALA A 9 9.33 59.40 37.99
CA ALA A 9 8.85 58.17 38.63
C ALA A 9 7.53 57.65 38.03
N PHE A 10 6.66 58.59 37.55
CA PHE A 10 5.39 58.18 36.91
C PHE A 10 5.57 57.69 35.46
N ALA A 11 6.55 58.19 34.73
CA ALA A 11 6.85 57.74 33.38
C ALA A 11 7.53 56.36 33.35
N LEU A 12 8.29 55.99 34.39
CA LEU A 12 8.97 54.71 34.48
C LEU A 12 8.01 53.57 34.89
N SER A 13 6.90 53.85 35.59
CA SER A 13 5.89 52.87 35.99
C SER A 13 4.95 52.45 34.87
N LEU A 14 4.82 53.25 33.82
CA LEU A 14 3.92 52.94 32.68
C LEU A 14 4.56 52.01 31.64
N LEU A 15 5.89 51.81 31.71
CA LEU A 15 6.62 51.00 30.74
C LEU A 15 6.65 49.50 31.11
N LEU A 16 6.15 49.11 32.28
CA LEU A 16 6.19 47.71 32.79
C LEU A 16 4.97 46.88 32.51
N PHE A 17 3.94 47.45 31.86
CA PHE A 17 2.73 46.71 31.43
C PHE A 17 2.62 46.59 29.90
N LEU A 18 3.70 46.09 29.25
CA LEU A 18 3.48 45.52 27.91
C LEU A 18 2.93 44.10 28.13
N PRO A 19 1.66 43.80 27.71
CA PRO A 19 1.20 42.44 27.70
C PRO A 19 2.13 41.67 26.76
N ALA A 20 2.72 40.56 27.23
CA ALA A 20 3.42 39.63 26.39
C ALA A 20 2.37 39.08 25.39
N ILE A 21 2.41 39.56 24.16
CA ILE A 21 1.58 39.01 23.07
C ILE A 21 2.15 37.63 22.80
N ALA A 22 1.53 36.62 23.41
CA ALA A 22 1.80 35.24 23.08
C ALA A 22 1.45 35.04 21.59
N THR A 23 2.45 34.89 20.75
CA THR A 23 2.24 34.49 19.36
C THR A 23 1.72 33.06 19.35
N VAL A 24 0.42 32.89 19.19
CA VAL A 24 -0.18 31.58 18.94
C VAL A 24 0.30 31.15 17.58
N ALA A 25 1.15 30.11 17.55
CA ALA A 25 1.55 29.51 16.30
C ALA A 25 0.30 29.01 15.54
N ALA A 26 0.21 29.35 14.25
CA ALA A 26 -0.86 28.83 13.43
C ALA A 26 -0.84 27.29 13.46
N PRO A 27 -2.00 26.62 13.55
CA PRO A 27 -2.04 25.18 13.53
C PRO A 27 -1.37 24.64 12.25
N PRO A 28 -0.62 23.53 12.34
CA PRO A 28 0.08 22.97 11.19
C PRO A 28 -0.94 22.63 10.09
N GLY A 29 -0.62 23.02 8.86
CA GLY A 29 -1.44 22.67 7.68
C GLY A 29 -1.46 21.16 7.45
N LEU A 30 -2.36 20.70 6.58
CA LEU A 30 -2.45 19.30 6.16
C LEU A 30 -1.15 18.86 5.46
N ARG A 31 -0.52 17.80 5.97
CA ARG A 31 0.74 17.24 5.45
C ARG A 31 0.65 15.73 5.36
N ILE A 32 1.27 15.18 4.30
CA ILE A 32 1.38 13.74 4.04
C ILE A 32 2.87 13.40 3.94
N SER A 33 3.37 12.46 4.76
CA SER A 33 4.76 12.01 4.70
C SER A 33 5.03 11.13 3.48
N THR A 34 6.29 10.75 3.27
CA THR A 34 6.64 9.66 2.36
C THR A 34 6.02 8.35 2.88
N PRO A 35 5.32 7.58 2.03
CA PRO A 35 4.75 6.30 2.42
C PRO A 35 5.80 5.20 2.53
N SER A 36 5.46 4.15 3.27
CA SER A 36 6.16 2.87 3.27
C SER A 36 5.21 1.75 2.88
N ILE A 37 5.73 0.68 2.30
CA ILE A 37 4.96 -0.51 1.92
C ILE A 37 5.43 -1.74 2.70
N SER A 38 4.53 -2.66 2.93
CA SER A 38 4.83 -3.97 3.52
C SER A 38 3.99 -5.06 2.82
N PRO A 39 4.64 -6.12 2.33
CA PRO A 39 6.08 -6.38 2.30
C PRO A 39 6.84 -5.39 1.38
N ALA A 40 8.13 -5.14 1.66
CA ALA A 40 8.95 -4.23 0.86
C ALA A 40 9.23 -4.76 -0.56
N SER A 41 9.18 -6.07 -0.74
CA SER A 41 9.30 -6.77 -2.02
C SER A 41 8.11 -7.72 -2.15
N PRO A 42 6.94 -7.25 -2.61
CA PRO A 42 5.75 -8.07 -2.69
C PRO A 42 5.84 -9.13 -3.79
N GLY A 43 5.36 -10.32 -3.47
CA GLY A 43 5.12 -11.38 -4.43
C GLY A 43 3.73 -11.27 -5.08
N PRO A 44 3.41 -12.14 -6.07
CA PRO A 44 2.17 -12.05 -6.83
C PRO A 44 0.90 -12.33 -6.00
N ASN A 45 1.02 -13.03 -4.88
CA ASN A 45 -0.09 -13.33 -3.98
C ASN A 45 -0.16 -12.41 -2.76
N ASP A 46 0.76 -11.47 -2.63
CA ASP A 46 0.83 -10.61 -1.47
C ASP A 46 -0.11 -9.41 -1.60
N GLN A 47 -0.88 -9.19 -0.56
CA GLN A 47 -1.56 -7.92 -0.35
C GLN A 47 -0.55 -6.90 0.17
N VAL A 48 -0.47 -5.73 -0.47
CA VAL A 48 0.48 -4.70 -0.10
C VAL A 48 -0.16 -3.68 0.83
N THR A 49 0.35 -3.60 2.05
CA THR A 49 -0.04 -2.58 3.01
C THR A 49 0.76 -1.30 2.76
N VAL A 50 0.08 -0.22 2.43
CA VAL A 50 0.65 1.13 2.35
C VAL A 50 0.41 1.84 3.67
N ASN A 51 1.47 2.36 4.26
CA ASN A 51 1.47 3.05 5.54
C ASN A 51 2.06 4.44 5.38
N VAL A 52 1.34 5.46 5.86
CA VAL A 52 1.74 6.86 5.70
C VAL A 52 1.34 7.67 6.94
N THR A 53 2.16 8.63 7.33
CA THR A 53 1.82 9.60 8.38
C THR A 53 1.11 10.79 7.75
N VAL A 54 -0.05 11.16 8.31
CA VAL A 54 -0.83 12.31 7.87
C VAL A 54 -1.15 13.19 9.08
N THR A 55 -0.81 14.47 8.99
CA THR A 55 -1.02 15.44 10.06
C THR A 55 -1.83 16.63 9.57
N ALA A 56 -2.74 17.11 10.38
CA ALA A 56 -3.52 18.32 10.12
C ALA A 56 -3.89 19.00 11.44
N GLY A 57 -3.75 20.32 11.51
CA GLY A 57 -4.14 21.09 12.70
C GLY A 57 -5.63 21.07 12.98
N SER A 58 -6.47 20.94 11.94
CA SER A 58 -7.93 20.78 12.03
C SER A 58 -8.39 19.32 12.19
N GLY A 59 -7.44 18.37 12.24
CA GLY A 59 -7.71 16.93 12.20
C GLY A 59 -7.88 16.41 10.76
N VAL A 60 -7.59 15.13 10.58
CA VAL A 60 -7.70 14.44 9.29
C VAL A 60 -9.09 13.84 9.13
N LYS A 61 -9.78 14.18 8.03
CA LYS A 61 -11.13 13.72 7.70
C LYS A 61 -11.10 12.41 6.91
N ASN A 62 -10.26 12.33 5.90
CA ASN A 62 -10.18 11.17 5.01
C ASN A 62 -8.80 11.08 4.36
N VAL A 63 -8.34 9.86 4.13
CA VAL A 63 -7.12 9.56 3.37
C VAL A 63 -7.44 8.47 2.36
N THR A 64 -7.05 8.68 1.11
CA THR A 64 -7.25 7.73 0.01
C THR A 64 -5.95 7.48 -0.72
N ILE A 65 -5.77 6.24 -1.19
CA ILE A 65 -4.68 5.86 -2.07
C ILE A 65 -5.28 5.58 -3.43
N HIS A 66 -4.78 6.25 -4.44
CA HIS A 66 -5.11 6.03 -5.83
C HIS A 66 -3.99 5.26 -6.48
N TYR A 67 -4.30 4.15 -7.14
CA TYR A 67 -3.27 3.32 -7.77
C TYR A 67 -3.71 2.81 -9.13
N THR A 68 -2.71 2.48 -9.93
CA THR A 68 -2.86 1.91 -11.26
C THR A 68 -1.86 0.79 -11.48
N THR A 69 -2.17 -0.11 -12.41
CA THR A 69 -1.29 -1.18 -12.89
C THR A 69 -0.94 -1.04 -14.37
N ASP A 70 -1.39 0.04 -15.02
CA ASP A 70 -1.27 0.29 -16.46
C ASP A 70 -0.78 1.72 -16.80
N ASN A 71 -0.06 2.37 -15.88
CA ASN A 71 0.41 3.74 -16.03
C ASN A 71 -0.71 4.76 -16.30
N TRP A 72 -1.83 4.63 -15.61
CA TRP A 72 -2.98 5.54 -15.69
C TRP A 72 -3.70 5.57 -17.05
N ASN A 73 -3.52 4.55 -17.91
CA ASN A 73 -4.18 4.50 -19.21
C ASN A 73 -5.68 4.21 -19.10
N ALA A 74 -6.06 3.18 -18.36
CA ALA A 74 -7.46 2.78 -18.17
C ALA A 74 -7.78 2.46 -16.71
N VAL A 75 -6.80 1.95 -15.94
CA VAL A 75 -7.00 1.54 -14.54
C VAL A 75 -6.66 2.68 -13.59
N ASN A 76 -7.68 3.14 -12.87
CA ASN A 76 -7.53 4.08 -11.75
C ASN A 76 -8.42 3.60 -10.60
N THR A 77 -7.82 2.98 -9.62
CA THR A 77 -8.52 2.40 -8.47
C THR A 77 -8.22 3.21 -7.22
N THR A 78 -9.24 3.39 -6.39
CA THR A 78 -9.12 4.12 -5.12
C THR A 78 -9.37 3.19 -3.95
N VAL A 79 -8.49 3.23 -2.96
CA VAL A 79 -8.64 2.54 -1.67
C VAL A 79 -8.69 3.58 -0.56
N VAL A 80 -9.69 3.45 0.32
CA VAL A 80 -9.80 4.29 1.50
C VAL A 80 -8.88 3.73 2.59
N ALA A 81 -8.07 4.61 3.18
CA ALA A 81 -7.18 4.22 4.27
C ALA A 81 -7.90 4.31 5.62
N SER A 82 -7.61 3.39 6.52
CA SER A 82 -7.97 3.49 7.93
C SER A 82 -7.01 4.46 8.61
N TYR A 83 -7.52 5.54 9.19
CA TYR A 83 -6.72 6.56 9.87
C TYR A 83 -6.84 6.45 11.38
N ASN A 84 -5.70 6.44 12.06
CA ASN A 84 -5.61 6.50 13.51
C ASN A 84 -5.07 7.86 13.93
N SER A 85 -5.90 8.66 14.60
CA SER A 85 -5.57 10.03 15.02
C SER A 85 -4.50 10.09 16.11
N THR A 86 -4.41 9.07 16.97
CA THR A 86 -3.42 9.02 18.06
C THR A 86 -2.00 8.81 17.51
N SER A 87 -1.84 7.89 16.57
CA SER A 87 -0.55 7.61 15.91
C SER A 87 -0.32 8.45 14.66
N GLN A 88 -1.33 9.19 14.20
CA GLN A 88 -1.34 9.98 12.96
C GLN A 88 -1.03 9.14 11.71
N ARG A 89 -1.36 7.84 11.75
CA ARG A 89 -1.07 6.89 10.67
C ARG A 89 -2.32 6.54 9.89
N ALA A 90 -2.18 6.56 8.57
CA ALA A 90 -3.16 6.03 7.64
C ALA A 90 -2.62 4.74 7.03
N ILE A 91 -3.44 3.70 7.00
CA ILE A 91 -3.10 2.37 6.51
C ILE A 91 -4.15 1.96 5.47
N ALA A 92 -3.69 1.58 4.28
CA ALA A 92 -4.54 1.01 3.24
C ALA A 92 -3.91 -0.25 2.66
N GLN A 93 -4.74 -1.10 2.07
CA GLN A 93 -4.30 -2.36 1.50
C GLN A 93 -4.60 -2.38 -0.01
N ILE A 94 -3.56 -2.54 -0.82
CA ILE A 94 -3.69 -2.76 -2.26
C ILE A 94 -3.78 -4.27 -2.49
N PRO A 95 -4.79 -4.76 -3.24
CA PRO A 95 -4.95 -6.18 -3.51
C PRO A 95 -3.75 -6.81 -4.23
N PRO A 96 -3.59 -8.14 -4.13
CA PRO A 96 -2.54 -8.87 -4.85
C PRO A 96 -2.59 -8.65 -6.36
N LEU A 97 -1.41 -8.61 -6.99
CA LEU A 97 -1.26 -8.53 -8.44
C LEU A 97 -0.75 -9.87 -8.98
N TYR A 98 -1.67 -10.81 -9.17
CA TYR A 98 -1.36 -12.22 -9.50
C TYR A 98 -0.52 -12.40 -10.76
N ASN A 99 -0.70 -11.54 -11.76
CA ASN A 99 0.04 -11.62 -13.03
C ASN A 99 1.40 -10.91 -12.99
N GLY A 100 1.73 -10.30 -11.84
CA GLY A 100 2.91 -9.44 -11.72
C GLY A 100 2.76 -8.13 -12.47
N GLY A 101 3.79 -7.29 -12.39
CA GLY A 101 3.82 -5.98 -13.04
C GLY A 101 4.16 -4.84 -12.08
N ASN A 102 4.07 -3.62 -12.56
CA ASN A 102 4.30 -2.42 -11.77
C ASN A 102 2.99 -1.87 -11.22
N VAL A 103 2.99 -1.52 -9.95
CA VAL A 103 1.94 -0.72 -9.33
C VAL A 103 2.46 0.68 -9.11
N THR A 104 1.73 1.67 -9.59
CA THR A 104 2.03 3.09 -9.43
C THR A 104 0.90 3.72 -8.61
N TYR A 105 1.23 4.56 -7.60
CA TYR A 105 0.23 5.13 -6.71
C TYR A 105 0.60 6.51 -6.19
N TYR A 106 -0.42 7.24 -5.72
CA TYR A 106 -0.30 8.48 -4.98
C TYR A 106 -1.33 8.55 -3.86
N ILE A 107 -1.16 9.51 -2.96
CA ILE A 107 -1.97 9.62 -1.76
C ILE A 107 -2.67 10.98 -1.75
N VAL A 108 -3.95 10.96 -1.42
CA VAL A 108 -4.76 12.17 -1.21
C VAL A 108 -5.31 12.18 0.20
N ALA A 109 -5.22 13.30 0.87
CA ALA A 109 -5.82 13.50 2.18
C ALA A 109 -6.69 14.75 2.19
N TYR A 110 -7.73 14.72 3.01
CA TYR A 110 -8.58 15.87 3.33
C TYR A 110 -8.59 16.08 4.84
N ASP A 111 -8.55 17.33 5.26
CA ASP A 111 -8.75 17.71 6.66
C ASP A 111 -10.22 18.01 6.96
N ASN A 112 -10.56 18.28 8.22
CA ASN A 112 -11.91 18.60 8.65
C ASN A 112 -12.43 19.93 8.10
N ASN A 113 -11.55 20.80 7.61
CA ASN A 113 -11.88 22.05 6.91
C ASN A 113 -12.02 21.86 5.40
N ASN A 114 -11.96 20.61 4.89
CA ASN A 114 -11.97 20.25 3.48
C ASN A 114 -10.76 20.77 2.67
N ASN A 115 -9.65 21.13 3.33
CA ASN A 115 -8.42 21.37 2.62
C ASN A 115 -7.88 20.04 2.09
N LYS A 116 -7.36 20.05 0.86
CA LYS A 116 -6.81 18.89 0.18
C LYS A 116 -5.28 18.95 0.16
N ALA A 117 -4.63 17.82 0.45
CA ALA A 117 -3.22 17.61 0.15
C ALA A 117 -3.07 16.36 -0.73
N THR A 118 -2.09 16.40 -1.62
CA THR A 118 -1.70 15.27 -2.47
C THR A 118 -0.22 15.02 -2.29
N ASN A 119 0.17 13.76 -2.13
CA ASN A 119 1.56 13.34 -2.18
C ASN A 119 1.72 12.35 -3.34
N ASP A 120 2.22 12.83 -4.44
CA ASP A 120 2.48 12.12 -5.68
C ASP A 120 3.98 12.00 -5.98
N ASN A 121 4.84 12.17 -4.96
CA ASN A 121 6.29 12.16 -5.10
C ASN A 121 6.80 13.21 -6.11
N ASN A 122 6.26 14.43 -6.03
CA ASN A 122 6.55 15.54 -6.94
C ASN A 122 6.26 15.21 -8.42
N GLY A 123 5.16 14.53 -8.69
CA GLY A 123 4.73 14.14 -10.04
C GLY A 123 5.35 12.84 -10.56
N ASN A 124 6.30 12.23 -9.82
CA ASN A 124 6.93 10.97 -10.22
C ASN A 124 6.17 9.73 -9.74
N TYR A 125 5.16 9.91 -8.89
CA TYR A 125 4.41 8.86 -8.21
C TYR A 125 5.29 7.92 -7.37
N PHE A 126 4.66 7.10 -6.53
CA PHE A 126 5.32 5.99 -5.83
C PHE A 126 5.09 4.72 -6.64
N THR A 127 6.10 3.86 -6.72
CA THR A 127 6.02 2.61 -7.50
C THR A 127 6.61 1.44 -6.73
N TYR A 128 6.06 0.25 -6.98
CA TYR A 128 6.70 -1.01 -6.61
C TYR A 128 6.44 -2.04 -7.71
N ASN A 129 7.36 -2.99 -7.83
CA ASN A 129 7.27 -4.09 -8.79
C ASN A 129 6.82 -5.36 -8.08
N VAL A 130 5.91 -6.09 -8.72
CA VAL A 130 5.50 -7.43 -8.33
C VAL A 130 6.02 -8.38 -9.40
N PRO A 131 6.86 -9.38 -9.07
CA PRO A 131 7.32 -10.36 -10.04
C PRO A 131 6.13 -11.12 -10.61
N ALA A 132 6.21 -11.53 -11.87
CA ALA A 132 5.20 -12.44 -12.43
C ALA A 132 5.13 -13.70 -11.58
N GLY A 133 3.92 -14.09 -11.17
CA GLY A 133 3.73 -15.39 -10.55
C GLY A 133 4.30 -16.44 -11.51
N SER A 134 5.10 -17.39 -10.97
CA SER A 134 5.43 -18.58 -11.74
C SER A 134 4.09 -19.23 -12.07
N GLY A 135 3.57 -18.95 -13.27
CA GLY A 135 2.40 -19.63 -13.79
C GLY A 135 2.63 -21.11 -13.56
N PHE A 136 1.61 -21.83 -13.19
CA PHE A 136 1.66 -23.27 -13.05
C PHE A 136 2.19 -23.81 -14.38
N THR A 137 3.51 -23.87 -14.55
CA THR A 137 4.10 -24.70 -15.57
C THR A 137 3.68 -26.08 -15.14
N ALA A 138 2.65 -26.61 -15.82
CA ALA A 138 2.31 -28.01 -15.71
C ALA A 138 3.65 -28.75 -15.89
N THR A 139 4.23 -29.11 -14.76
CA THR A 139 5.57 -29.68 -14.76
C THR A 139 5.50 -30.85 -15.70
N THR A 140 6.39 -30.91 -16.66
CA THR A 140 6.64 -32.06 -17.55
C THR A 140 6.56 -33.40 -16.78
N GLY A 141 6.78 -33.38 -15.47
CA GLY A 141 6.57 -34.47 -14.55
C GLY A 141 5.14 -35.02 -14.48
N LEU A 142 4.10 -34.18 -14.60
CA LEU A 142 2.73 -34.68 -14.57
C LEU A 142 2.38 -35.46 -15.85
N TRP A 143 2.85 -35.00 -16.99
CA TRP A 143 2.68 -35.71 -18.26
C TRP A 143 3.50 -36.98 -18.32
N ILE A 144 4.69 -37.03 -17.72
CA ILE A 144 5.51 -38.24 -17.61
C ILE A 144 4.81 -39.25 -16.71
N GLN A 145 4.21 -38.85 -15.59
CA GLN A 145 3.47 -39.77 -14.71
C GLN A 145 2.21 -40.31 -15.37
N ILE A 146 1.45 -39.49 -16.08
CA ILE A 146 0.28 -39.96 -16.87
C ILE A 146 0.71 -40.87 -17.98
N GLY A 147 1.78 -40.57 -18.69
CA GLY A 147 2.33 -41.40 -19.76
C GLY A 147 2.79 -42.77 -19.25
N VAL A 148 3.45 -42.87 -18.08
CA VAL A 148 3.87 -44.12 -17.47
C VAL A 148 2.67 -44.99 -17.05
N VAL A 149 1.62 -44.36 -16.47
CA VAL A 149 0.41 -45.10 -16.09
C VAL A 149 -0.32 -45.66 -17.31
N ILE A 150 -0.44 -44.92 -18.40
CA ILE A 150 -1.08 -45.40 -19.65
C ILE A 150 -0.25 -46.53 -20.26
N ALA A 151 1.05 -46.46 -20.29
CA ALA A 151 1.96 -47.50 -20.78
C ALA A 151 1.85 -48.78 -19.94
N ALA A 152 1.79 -48.68 -18.63
CA ALA A 152 1.66 -49.82 -17.72
C ALA A 152 0.31 -50.53 -17.90
N VAL A 153 -0.79 -49.80 -18.02
CA VAL A 153 -2.12 -50.39 -18.29
C VAL A 153 -2.17 -51.04 -19.68
N GLY A 154 -1.61 -50.42 -20.69
CA GLY A 154 -1.54 -50.98 -22.06
C GLY A 154 -0.74 -52.28 -22.12
N ALA A 155 0.39 -52.39 -21.39
CA ALA A 155 1.19 -53.61 -21.30
C ALA A 155 0.44 -54.74 -20.59
N ALA A 156 -0.27 -54.45 -19.49
CA ALA A 156 -1.04 -55.44 -18.76
C ALA A 156 -2.19 -56.02 -19.59
N VAL A 157 -2.90 -55.19 -20.33
CA VAL A 157 -3.99 -55.62 -21.23
C VAL A 157 -3.45 -56.49 -22.36
N SER A 158 -2.33 -56.15 -22.99
CA SER A 158 -1.74 -56.93 -24.09
C SER A 158 -1.24 -58.30 -23.64
N VAL A 159 -0.61 -58.41 -22.44
CA VAL A 159 -0.18 -59.69 -21.86
C VAL A 159 -1.41 -60.56 -21.52
N GLY A 160 -2.45 -59.97 -20.96
CA GLY A 160 -3.72 -60.65 -20.68
C GLY A 160 -4.37 -61.25 -21.95
N PHE A 161 -4.44 -60.47 -23.02
CA PHE A 161 -4.98 -60.93 -24.31
C PHE A 161 -4.17 -62.06 -24.95
N TYR A 162 -2.82 -61.93 -24.87
CA TYR A 162 -1.90 -62.95 -25.40
C TYR A 162 -2.04 -64.27 -24.63
N SER A 163 -2.14 -64.28 -23.35
CA SER A 163 -2.31 -65.47 -22.50
C SER A 163 -3.68 -66.18 -22.72
N LEU A 164 -4.73 -65.43 -22.96
CA LEU A 164 -6.06 -65.99 -23.27
C LEU A 164 -6.10 -66.64 -24.66
N ARG A 165 -5.41 -66.07 -25.65
CA ARG A 165 -5.40 -66.59 -27.03
C ARG A 165 -4.57 -67.85 -27.19
N HIS A 166 -3.61 -68.12 -26.30
CA HIS A 166 -2.71 -69.29 -26.37
C HIS A 166 -3.14 -70.46 -25.48
N ARG A 167 -4.22 -70.32 -24.71
CA ARG A 167 -4.83 -71.46 -23.99
C ARG A 167 -5.61 -72.29 -24.99
N ARG A 168 -4.94 -73.28 -25.68
CA ARG A 168 -5.66 -74.31 -26.43
C ARG A 168 -6.29 -75.30 -25.46
N PRO A 169 -7.53 -75.65 -25.62
CA PRO A 169 -8.09 -76.76 -24.87
C PRO A 169 -7.37 -78.05 -25.30
N THR A 170 -6.76 -78.76 -24.37
CA THR A 170 -6.33 -80.15 -24.57
C THR A 170 -7.52 -81.01 -24.47
N SER A 171 -7.94 -81.58 -25.64
CA SER A 171 -8.90 -82.64 -25.70
C SER A 171 -8.29 -83.93 -25.26
#